data_3dff07bc339c5e8c276a45ce4b5d1af0
#
_entry.id   3dff07bc339c5e8c276a45ce4b5d1af0
#
_cell.length_a   1.000
_cell.length_b   1.000
_cell.length_c   1.000
_cell.angle_alpha   90.00
_cell.angle_beta   90.00
_cell.angle_gamma   90.00
#
_symmetry.space_group_name_H-M   'P 1'
#
loop_
_entity.id
_entity.type
_entity.pdbx_description
1 polymer ?
#
loop_
_entity_poly.entity_id
_entity_poly.type
_entity_poly.pdbx_seq_one_letter_code
_entity_poly.pdbx_strand_id
1 'polypeptide(L)'
;MNKPGRNSKRRHPKKRRLILRGVLFAAIGFYLVWVIFNYVSDTLKAKLVETQVANYDYIQSTVDFNGILVRDETVLSVPNHGKLAIVASEGERVRVGAVVFKVNIPDVRGRDGVTAINISSPRAGLVSYRLDGLEKLLVPHNVNIMDLFGIFAGHTLQSLKYDDNQVVEAGQTVAKVVNNLEPMLVLGELPNQPVFLKKIKPGGRVLVDLGLAGSKPVYLTVVEAKPTGDKLRIVLELNDFAKEFIQNRVHTFRLISDRFEGYIVPEQALVYKDNKPGIYTVYKNLTRWQPVKIEGKVKDQVAVSGLEPETTYVINPKYIEEGQPVN
;
A
#
# COMPACT_ATOMS: atom_id res chain seq x y z
N MET A 1 113.18 9.48 11.99
CA MET A 1 112.08 10.01 11.20
C MET A 1 111.27 8.83 10.61
N ASN A 2 110.21 8.50 11.29
CA ASN A 2 109.37 7.35 10.87
C ASN A 2 108.07 7.89 10.28
N LYS A 3 107.71 7.43 9.04
CA LYS A 3 106.42 7.68 8.39
C LYS A 3 105.49 6.56 8.77
N PRO A 4 104.25 6.84 9.13
CA PRO A 4 103.23 5.79 9.38
C PRO A 4 102.58 5.29 8.07
N GLY A 5 102.45 3.98 7.93
CA GLY A 5 101.78 3.28 6.83
C GLY A 5 100.34 3.46 6.75
N ARG A 6 99.80 3.69 5.57
CA ARG A 6 98.39 3.89 5.21
C ARG A 6 97.74 2.52 4.97
N ASN A 7 96.92 2.02 5.94
CA ASN A 7 96.14 0.82 5.84
C ASN A 7 94.92 1.06 4.93
N SER A 8 94.95 0.57 3.68
CA SER A 8 93.83 0.56 2.78
C SER A 8 92.96 -0.66 3.04
N LYS A 9 91.78 -0.52 3.67
CA LYS A 9 90.79 -1.58 3.81
C LYS A 9 90.26 -1.93 2.40
N ARG A 10 90.68 -3.04 1.82
CA ARG A 10 90.09 -3.63 0.63
C ARG A 10 88.69 -4.11 0.93
N ARG A 11 87.65 -3.41 0.43
CA ARG A 11 86.24 -3.81 0.53
C ARG A 11 86.02 -4.99 -0.47
N HIS A 12 85.64 -6.17 0.06
CA HIS A 12 85.37 -7.38 -0.73
C HIS A 12 84.15 -7.20 -1.63
N PRO A 13 84.27 -7.23 -2.96
CA PRO A 13 83.16 -7.05 -3.91
C PRO A 13 82.16 -8.22 -3.93
N LYS A 14 82.55 -9.39 -3.44
CA LYS A 14 81.70 -10.60 -3.39
C LYS A 14 80.53 -10.48 -2.43
N LYS A 15 80.66 -9.82 -1.26
CA LYS A 15 79.56 -9.62 -0.29
C LYS A 15 78.45 -8.71 -0.84
N ARG A 16 78.78 -7.68 -1.59
CA ARG A 16 77.82 -6.75 -2.21
C ARG A 16 76.93 -7.44 -3.25
N ARG A 17 77.47 -8.34 -4.07
CA ARG A 17 76.73 -9.12 -5.06
C ARG A 17 75.78 -10.13 -4.42
N LEU A 18 76.17 -10.72 -3.29
CA LEU A 18 75.30 -11.64 -2.53
C LEU A 18 74.10 -10.93 -1.87
N ILE A 19 74.34 -9.77 -1.30
CA ILE A 19 73.28 -8.91 -0.71
C ILE A 19 72.35 -8.42 -1.83
N LEU A 20 72.83 -7.99 -2.97
CA LEU A 20 72.00 -7.55 -4.09
C LEU A 20 71.12 -8.67 -4.64
N ARG A 21 71.64 -9.90 -4.72
CA ARG A 21 70.84 -11.10 -5.10
C ARG A 21 69.78 -11.42 -4.05
N GLY A 22 70.10 -11.31 -2.76
CA GLY A 22 69.13 -11.55 -1.69
C GLY A 22 68.00 -10.52 -1.72
N VAL A 23 68.32 -9.24 -1.95
CA VAL A 23 67.30 -8.13 -2.07
C VAL A 23 66.44 -8.36 -3.32
N LEU A 24 67.01 -8.84 -4.45
CA LEU A 24 66.27 -9.13 -5.66
C LEU A 24 65.30 -10.30 -5.46
N PHE A 25 65.72 -11.41 -4.82
CA PHE A 25 64.86 -12.53 -4.50
C PHE A 25 63.77 -12.15 -3.49
N ALA A 26 64.07 -11.32 -2.49
CA ALA A 26 63.05 -10.79 -1.54
C ALA A 26 62.03 -9.89 -2.25
N ALA A 27 62.43 -9.03 -3.18
CA ALA A 27 61.57 -8.20 -3.99
C ALA A 27 60.66 -9.05 -4.91
N ILE A 28 61.19 -10.09 -5.56
CA ILE A 28 60.40 -11.00 -6.37
C ILE A 28 59.42 -11.79 -5.51
N GLY A 29 59.84 -12.29 -4.35
CA GLY A 29 58.99 -12.98 -3.41
C GLY A 29 57.83 -12.09 -2.93
N PHE A 30 58.13 -10.84 -2.54
CA PHE A 30 57.11 -9.86 -2.15
C PHE A 30 56.12 -9.55 -3.29
N TYR A 31 56.65 -9.40 -4.53
CA TYR A 31 55.80 -9.17 -5.71
C TYR A 31 54.86 -10.36 -5.97
N LEU A 32 55.36 -11.60 -5.88
CA LEU A 32 54.54 -12.80 -6.04
C LEU A 32 53.47 -12.92 -4.97
N VAL A 33 53.82 -12.67 -3.70
CA VAL A 33 52.84 -12.64 -2.59
C VAL A 33 51.81 -11.58 -2.83
N TRP A 34 52.20 -10.38 -3.29
CA TRP A 34 51.29 -9.29 -3.61
C TRP A 34 50.33 -9.66 -4.76
N VAL A 35 50.84 -10.29 -5.83
CA VAL A 35 49.99 -10.75 -6.96
C VAL A 35 49.00 -11.83 -6.51
N ILE A 36 49.47 -12.81 -5.72
CA ILE A 36 48.61 -13.87 -5.18
C ILE A 36 47.56 -13.28 -4.26
N PHE A 37 47.91 -12.35 -3.39
CA PHE A 37 46.99 -11.70 -2.50
C PHE A 37 45.90 -10.93 -3.25
N ASN A 38 46.25 -10.15 -4.27
CA ASN A 38 45.28 -9.45 -5.11
C ASN A 38 44.36 -10.43 -5.85
N TYR A 39 44.93 -11.48 -6.45
CA TYR A 39 44.14 -12.50 -7.16
C TYR A 39 43.11 -13.21 -6.25
N VAL A 40 43.55 -13.61 -5.05
CA VAL A 40 42.68 -14.25 -4.05
C VAL A 40 41.65 -13.27 -3.54
N SER A 41 42.04 -12.02 -3.28
CA SER A 41 41.14 -10.96 -2.85
C SER A 41 40.03 -10.70 -3.86
N ASP A 42 40.34 -10.57 -5.13
CA ASP A 42 39.37 -10.32 -6.20
C ASP A 42 38.44 -11.53 -6.43
N THR A 43 38.97 -12.75 -6.32
CA THR A 43 38.14 -13.95 -6.38
C THR A 43 37.17 -14.08 -5.21
N LEU A 44 37.61 -13.70 -4.02
CA LEU A 44 36.75 -13.69 -2.83
C LEU A 44 35.67 -12.60 -2.93
N LYS A 45 36.03 -11.41 -3.41
CA LYS A 45 35.07 -10.33 -3.65
C LYS A 45 34.01 -10.72 -4.66
N ALA A 46 34.40 -11.35 -5.78
CA ALA A 46 33.48 -11.81 -6.81
C ALA A 46 32.43 -12.82 -6.28
N LYS A 47 32.80 -13.65 -5.31
CA LYS A 47 31.86 -14.59 -4.64
C LYS A 47 30.89 -13.93 -3.66
N LEU A 48 31.18 -12.72 -3.20
CA LEU A 48 30.33 -11.96 -2.29
C LEU A 48 29.32 -11.06 -3.05
N VAL A 49 29.44 -10.99 -4.37
CA VAL A 49 28.57 -10.16 -5.21
C VAL A 49 27.27 -10.89 -5.48
N GLU A 50 26.18 -10.26 -5.09
CA GLU A 50 24.82 -10.73 -5.38
C GLU A 50 24.30 -10.00 -6.60
N THR A 51 23.70 -10.74 -7.52
CA THR A 51 23.11 -10.21 -8.75
C THR A 51 21.64 -10.55 -8.82
N GLN A 52 20.86 -9.69 -9.47
CA GLN A 52 19.45 -9.89 -9.72
C GLN A 52 19.07 -9.35 -11.11
N VAL A 53 18.04 -9.93 -11.71
CA VAL A 53 17.42 -9.41 -12.93
C VAL A 53 16.49 -8.27 -12.58
N ALA A 54 16.61 -7.15 -13.27
CA ALA A 54 15.77 -5.98 -13.08
C ALA A 54 14.36 -6.24 -13.63
N ASN A 55 13.36 -6.15 -12.78
CA ASN A 55 11.95 -6.27 -13.15
C ASN A 55 11.31 -4.91 -13.26
N TYR A 56 10.56 -4.68 -14.34
CA TYR A 56 9.73 -3.49 -14.48
C TYR A 56 8.41 -3.68 -13.73
N ASP A 57 8.16 -2.84 -12.74
CA ASP A 57 6.99 -2.90 -11.86
C ASP A 57 6.73 -1.49 -11.28
N TYR A 58 5.95 -1.40 -10.22
CA TYR A 58 5.74 -0.17 -9.48
C TYR A 58 5.99 -0.37 -7.98
N ILE A 59 6.43 0.71 -7.34
CA ILE A 59 6.45 0.85 -5.87
C ILE A 59 5.46 1.93 -5.46
N GLN A 60 4.81 1.73 -4.32
CA GLN A 60 3.83 2.69 -3.83
C GLN A 60 3.92 2.90 -2.32
N SER A 61 3.69 4.13 -1.90
CA SER A 61 3.52 4.49 -0.50
C SER A 61 2.05 4.48 -0.15
N THR A 62 1.67 3.74 0.89
CA THR A 62 0.27 3.56 1.27
C THR A 62 0.05 3.85 2.75
N VAL A 63 -1.16 4.30 3.08
CA VAL A 63 -1.63 4.46 4.46
C VAL A 63 -3.01 3.87 4.58
N ASP A 64 -3.16 2.91 5.49
CA ASP A 64 -4.46 2.30 5.79
C ASP A 64 -5.23 3.21 6.76
N PHE A 65 -6.55 3.31 6.55
CA PHE A 65 -7.45 4.01 7.44
C PHE A 65 -8.81 3.31 7.48
N ASN A 66 -9.48 3.40 8.61
CA ASN A 66 -10.86 2.96 8.75
C ASN A 66 -11.79 4.05 8.24
N GLY A 67 -12.50 3.74 7.16
CA GLY A 67 -13.48 4.62 6.56
C GLY A 67 -14.88 4.31 7.08
N ILE A 68 -15.61 5.36 7.44
CA ILE A 68 -17.00 5.30 7.89
C ILE A 68 -17.88 5.72 6.71
N LEU A 69 -18.73 4.82 6.25
CA LEU A 69 -19.61 5.06 5.12
C LEU A 69 -20.85 5.84 5.55
N VAL A 70 -21.07 6.98 4.93
CA VAL A 70 -22.29 7.79 5.07
C VAL A 70 -23.10 7.67 3.80
N ARG A 71 -24.31 7.16 3.94
CA ARG A 71 -25.19 6.78 2.83
C ARG A 71 -26.58 7.39 3.02
N ASP A 72 -27.26 7.67 1.93
CA ASP A 72 -28.68 8.02 1.97
C ASP A 72 -29.52 6.74 2.09
N GLU A 73 -30.05 6.50 3.28
CA GLU A 73 -30.74 5.27 3.66
C GLU A 73 -32.18 5.57 4.09
N THR A 74 -33.12 4.78 3.57
CA THR A 74 -34.53 4.82 4.02
C THR A 74 -34.85 3.54 4.75
N VAL A 75 -35.21 3.66 6.02
CA VAL A 75 -35.59 2.51 6.86
C VAL A 75 -37.00 2.05 6.61
N LEU A 76 -37.24 0.74 6.68
CA LEU A 76 -38.53 0.09 6.56
C LEU A 76 -38.90 -0.58 7.87
N SER A 77 -40.03 -0.16 8.45
CA SER A 77 -40.54 -0.67 9.74
C SER A 77 -41.77 -1.54 9.56
N VAL A 78 -41.96 -2.43 10.50
CA VAL A 78 -43.09 -3.36 10.57
C VAL A 78 -44.30 -2.69 11.19
N PRO A 79 -45.48 -2.73 10.54
CA PRO A 79 -46.66 -2.11 11.11
C PRO A 79 -47.31 -2.90 12.25
N ASN A 80 -47.18 -4.24 12.24
CA ASN A 80 -47.84 -5.15 13.17
C ASN A 80 -46.87 -6.24 13.62
N HIS A 81 -47.11 -6.80 14.79
CA HIS A 81 -46.43 -8.02 15.24
C HIS A 81 -46.73 -9.20 14.25
N GLY A 82 -45.69 -9.98 13.92
CA GLY A 82 -45.85 -11.10 13.03
C GLY A 82 -44.53 -11.77 12.66
N LYS A 83 -44.58 -12.63 11.65
CA LYS A 83 -43.39 -13.29 11.08
C LYS A 83 -42.95 -12.59 9.81
N LEU A 84 -41.69 -12.27 9.71
CA LEU A 84 -41.07 -11.67 8.54
C LEU A 84 -41.04 -12.71 7.40
N ALA A 85 -41.42 -12.33 6.18
CA ALA A 85 -41.22 -13.09 4.97
C ALA A 85 -40.48 -12.22 3.96
N ILE A 86 -39.23 -12.54 3.72
CA ILE A 86 -38.33 -11.78 2.83
C ILE A 86 -38.76 -12.02 1.39
N VAL A 87 -38.94 -10.96 0.61
CA VAL A 87 -39.29 -11.03 -0.83
C VAL A 87 -38.11 -10.58 -1.67
N ALA A 88 -37.53 -9.37 -1.37
CA ALA A 88 -36.34 -8.93 -2.05
C ALA A 88 -35.10 -9.40 -1.29
N SER A 89 -34.11 -9.94 -2.00
CA SER A 89 -32.88 -10.48 -1.40
C SER A 89 -31.97 -9.35 -0.88
N GLU A 90 -31.05 -9.70 0.02
CA GLU A 90 -29.99 -8.79 0.48
C GLU A 90 -29.13 -8.30 -0.71
N GLY A 91 -29.01 -6.97 -0.86
CA GLY A 91 -28.29 -6.33 -1.97
C GLY A 91 -29.05 -6.31 -3.30
N GLU A 92 -30.32 -6.74 -3.33
CA GLU A 92 -31.15 -6.65 -4.53
C GLU A 92 -31.57 -5.20 -4.79
N ARG A 93 -31.57 -4.83 -6.08
CA ARG A 93 -32.03 -3.50 -6.50
C ARG A 93 -33.54 -3.51 -6.70
N VAL A 94 -34.24 -2.67 -5.98
CA VAL A 94 -35.68 -2.51 -6.05
C VAL A 94 -36.08 -1.16 -6.63
N ARG A 95 -37.24 -1.12 -7.29
CA ARG A 95 -37.88 0.11 -7.74
C ARG A 95 -38.86 0.63 -6.68
N VAL A 96 -39.28 1.87 -6.81
CA VAL A 96 -40.37 2.44 -6.02
C VAL A 96 -41.62 1.54 -6.12
N GLY A 97 -42.25 1.24 -4.99
CA GLY A 97 -43.44 0.40 -4.89
C GLY A 97 -43.19 -1.12 -4.95
N ALA A 98 -41.95 -1.57 -5.20
CA ALA A 98 -41.63 -3.00 -5.15
C ALA A 98 -41.78 -3.53 -3.72
N VAL A 99 -42.38 -4.70 -3.54
CA VAL A 99 -42.49 -5.35 -2.23
C VAL A 99 -41.11 -5.83 -1.79
N VAL A 100 -40.65 -5.34 -0.63
CA VAL A 100 -39.35 -5.71 -0.04
C VAL A 100 -39.50 -6.93 0.86
N PHE A 101 -40.51 -6.93 1.72
CA PHE A 101 -40.84 -8.04 2.60
C PHE A 101 -42.34 -8.05 2.92
N LYS A 102 -42.83 -9.14 3.50
CA LYS A 102 -44.16 -9.27 4.03
C LYS A 102 -44.11 -9.56 5.53
N VAL A 103 -45.14 -9.17 6.23
CA VAL A 103 -45.39 -9.56 7.62
C VAL A 103 -46.60 -10.46 7.68
N ASN A 104 -46.37 -11.69 8.06
CA ASN A 104 -47.38 -12.70 8.23
C ASN A 104 -47.93 -12.64 9.65
N ILE A 105 -49.21 -12.24 9.78
CA ILE A 105 -49.88 -12.05 11.05
C ILE A 105 -50.80 -13.24 11.28
N PRO A 106 -50.68 -13.99 12.39
CA PRO A 106 -51.60 -15.05 12.73
C PRO A 106 -53.03 -14.50 12.93
N ASP A 107 -54.05 -15.22 12.40
CA ASP A 107 -55.43 -14.81 12.68
C ASP A 107 -55.80 -15.06 14.16
N VAL A 108 -56.14 -13.98 14.87
CA VAL A 108 -56.49 -14.01 16.28
C VAL A 108 -57.80 -14.72 16.56
N ARG A 109 -58.64 -15.02 15.53
CA ARG A 109 -59.96 -15.63 15.65
C ARG A 109 -59.95 -17.17 15.52
N GLY A 110 -58.78 -17.82 15.62
CA GLY A 110 -58.69 -19.29 15.67
C GLY A 110 -59.03 -19.99 14.37
N ARG A 111 -59.07 -19.28 13.23
CA ARG A 111 -59.13 -19.87 11.89
C ARG A 111 -57.69 -20.04 11.41
N ASP A 112 -57.41 -21.12 10.71
CA ASP A 112 -56.08 -21.40 10.10
C ASP A 112 -55.72 -20.38 8.98
N GLY A 113 -55.91 -19.09 9.25
CA GLY A 113 -55.67 -18.00 8.31
C GLY A 113 -54.47 -17.16 8.72
N VAL A 114 -53.61 -16.82 7.75
CA VAL A 114 -52.50 -15.88 7.90
C VAL A 114 -52.82 -14.65 7.04
N THR A 115 -52.85 -13.50 7.65
CA THR A 115 -52.94 -12.25 6.89
C THR A 115 -51.57 -11.70 6.62
N ALA A 116 -51.20 -11.57 5.32
CA ALA A 116 -49.91 -11.03 4.91
C ALA A 116 -50.03 -9.54 4.57
N ILE A 117 -49.23 -8.71 5.23
CA ILE A 117 -49.09 -7.28 4.91
C ILE A 117 -47.82 -7.09 4.10
N ASN A 118 -47.95 -6.51 2.90
CA ASN A 118 -46.81 -6.19 2.04
C ASN A 118 -46.19 -4.86 2.47
N ILE A 119 -44.86 -4.86 2.64
CA ILE A 119 -44.09 -3.65 2.86
C ILE A 119 -43.30 -3.36 1.60
N SER A 120 -43.61 -2.23 0.98
CA SER A 120 -43.03 -1.81 -0.29
C SER A 120 -41.97 -0.74 -0.11
N SER A 121 -41.03 -0.69 -1.03
CA SER A 121 -39.98 0.33 -1.04
C SER A 121 -40.56 1.72 -1.42
N PRO A 122 -40.36 2.76 -0.64
CA PRO A 122 -40.76 4.12 -0.97
C PRO A 122 -39.87 4.78 -2.03
N ARG A 123 -38.70 4.19 -2.30
CA ARG A 123 -37.72 4.70 -3.26
C ARG A 123 -37.03 3.57 -4.01
N ALA A 124 -36.35 3.91 -5.12
CA ALA A 124 -35.44 2.98 -5.79
C ALA A 124 -34.12 2.90 -5.01
N GLY A 125 -33.49 1.71 -4.95
CA GLY A 125 -32.24 1.54 -4.25
C GLY A 125 -31.91 0.06 -4.01
N LEU A 126 -30.91 -0.20 -3.18
CA LEU A 126 -30.45 -1.53 -2.79
C LEU A 126 -30.99 -1.90 -1.41
N VAL A 127 -31.58 -3.07 -1.30
CA VAL A 127 -32.18 -3.56 -0.05
C VAL A 127 -31.08 -4.11 0.87
N SER A 128 -31.20 -3.81 2.18
CA SER A 128 -30.40 -4.48 3.20
C SER A 128 -31.26 -4.76 4.44
N TYR A 129 -31.11 -5.97 4.99
CA TYR A 129 -31.67 -6.40 6.26
C TYR A 129 -30.67 -6.26 7.42
N ARG A 130 -29.55 -5.57 7.17
CA ARG A 130 -28.54 -5.26 8.18
C ARG A 130 -28.67 -3.81 8.61
N LEU A 131 -28.90 -3.60 9.92
CA LEU A 131 -29.06 -2.30 10.52
C LEU A 131 -27.93 -2.06 11.52
N ASP A 132 -27.49 -0.82 11.64
CA ASP A 132 -26.42 -0.41 12.56
C ASP A 132 -26.85 0.66 13.58
N GLY A 133 -28.11 1.12 13.49
CA GLY A 133 -28.68 2.15 14.37
C GLY A 133 -28.35 3.58 13.95
N LEU A 134 -27.55 3.79 12.92
CA LEU A 134 -27.12 5.11 12.45
C LEU A 134 -27.80 5.54 11.14
N GLU A 135 -28.76 4.78 10.64
CA GLU A 135 -29.41 4.99 9.34
C GLU A 135 -30.06 6.37 9.21
N LYS A 136 -30.59 6.92 10.33
CA LYS A 136 -31.23 8.23 10.37
C LYS A 136 -30.31 9.36 10.84
N LEU A 137 -29.16 9.01 11.38
CA LEU A 137 -28.22 9.97 11.96
C LEU A 137 -27.11 10.35 10.99
N LEU A 138 -26.55 9.37 10.28
CA LEU A 138 -25.48 9.59 9.30
C LEU A 138 -26.07 9.73 7.89
N VAL A 139 -26.61 10.93 7.61
CA VAL A 139 -27.23 11.25 6.32
C VAL A 139 -26.40 12.33 5.62
N PRO A 140 -26.03 12.15 4.32
CA PRO A 140 -25.12 13.06 3.62
C PRO A 140 -25.58 14.52 3.52
N HIS A 141 -26.89 14.78 3.55
CA HIS A 141 -27.46 16.08 3.15
C HIS A 141 -27.91 17.00 4.30
N ASN A 142 -27.98 16.53 5.54
CA ASN A 142 -28.66 17.26 6.62
C ASN A 142 -27.75 17.80 7.71
N VAL A 143 -26.43 17.54 7.66
CA VAL A 143 -25.49 17.91 8.74
C VAL A 143 -24.20 18.45 8.10
N ASN A 144 -23.56 19.40 8.77
CA ASN A 144 -22.19 19.76 8.43
C ASN A 144 -21.34 18.48 8.42
N ILE A 145 -20.68 18.20 7.32
CA ILE A 145 -19.99 16.94 7.07
C ILE A 145 -18.96 16.62 8.18
N MET A 146 -18.31 17.65 8.74
CA MET A 146 -17.35 17.44 9.83
C MET A 146 -18.01 17.05 11.16
N ASP A 147 -19.26 17.37 11.37
CA ASP A 147 -19.99 17.00 12.59
C ASP A 147 -20.36 15.52 12.59
N LEU A 148 -20.40 14.87 11.41
CA LEU A 148 -20.63 13.44 11.27
C LEU A 148 -19.58 12.60 12.03
N PHE A 149 -18.34 13.08 12.14
CA PHE A 149 -17.32 12.41 12.96
C PHE A 149 -17.70 12.37 14.43
N GLY A 150 -18.29 13.45 14.96
CA GLY A 150 -18.80 13.53 16.34
C GLY A 150 -19.99 12.61 16.55
N ILE A 151 -20.94 12.58 15.61
CA ILE A 151 -22.10 11.70 15.63
C ILE A 151 -21.65 10.24 15.69
N PHE A 152 -20.75 9.84 14.82
CA PHE A 152 -20.24 8.48 14.81
C PHE A 152 -19.50 8.11 16.11
N ALA A 153 -18.64 8.98 16.61
CA ALA A 153 -17.88 8.75 17.84
C ALA A 153 -18.77 8.62 19.09
N GLY A 154 -19.91 9.28 19.09
CA GLY A 154 -20.87 9.25 20.20
C GLY A 154 -21.83 8.05 20.22
N HIS A 155 -21.80 7.20 19.19
CA HIS A 155 -22.74 6.09 19.05
C HIS A 155 -22.02 4.74 18.96
N THR A 156 -22.58 3.74 19.63
CA THR A 156 -22.14 2.34 19.50
C THR A 156 -22.85 1.73 18.30
N LEU A 157 -22.08 1.11 17.40
CA LEU A 157 -22.64 0.36 16.29
C LEU A 157 -23.43 -0.85 16.79
N GLN A 158 -24.68 -0.93 16.41
CA GLN A 158 -25.56 -2.07 16.64
C GLN A 158 -25.57 -2.90 15.35
N SER A 159 -25.02 -4.10 15.39
CA SER A 159 -25.11 -5.00 14.22
C SER A 159 -26.34 -5.89 14.36
N LEU A 160 -27.45 -5.44 13.81
CA LEU A 160 -28.68 -6.21 13.76
C LEU A 160 -28.87 -6.76 12.35
N LYS A 161 -29.10 -8.06 12.25
CA LYS A 161 -29.46 -8.74 11.00
C LYS A 161 -30.80 -9.41 11.17
N TYR A 162 -31.69 -9.23 10.20
CA TYR A 162 -32.99 -9.86 10.17
C TYR A 162 -33.00 -10.97 9.10
N ASP A 163 -33.50 -12.13 9.51
CA ASP A 163 -33.58 -13.30 8.66
C ASP A 163 -35.04 -13.67 8.36
N ASP A 164 -35.26 -14.45 7.34
CA ASP A 164 -36.59 -14.95 6.97
C ASP A 164 -37.23 -15.75 8.09
N ASN A 165 -38.56 -15.66 8.25
CA ASN A 165 -39.36 -16.28 9.29
C ASN A 165 -39.09 -15.80 10.74
N GLN A 166 -38.26 -14.76 10.95
CA GLN A 166 -38.02 -14.14 12.25
C GLN A 166 -39.29 -13.45 12.75
N VAL A 167 -39.57 -13.58 14.06
CA VAL A 167 -40.67 -12.85 14.72
C VAL A 167 -40.24 -11.41 14.92
N VAL A 168 -41.11 -10.46 14.56
CA VAL A 168 -40.86 -9.04 14.59
C VAL A 168 -42.03 -8.30 15.25
N GLU A 169 -41.73 -7.18 15.94
CA GLU A 169 -42.68 -6.40 16.67
C GLU A 169 -43.15 -5.16 15.91
N ALA A 170 -44.36 -4.68 16.22
CA ALA A 170 -44.89 -3.46 15.62
C ALA A 170 -43.96 -2.27 15.88
N GLY A 171 -43.70 -1.46 14.87
CA GLY A 171 -42.80 -0.31 14.90
C GLY A 171 -41.30 -0.67 14.74
N GLN A 172 -40.95 -1.97 14.79
CA GLN A 172 -39.56 -2.42 14.63
C GLN A 172 -39.06 -2.17 13.21
N THR A 173 -37.89 -1.54 13.07
CA THR A 173 -37.19 -1.42 11.80
C THR A 173 -36.47 -2.73 11.49
N VAL A 174 -36.69 -3.30 10.29
CA VAL A 174 -36.15 -4.60 9.91
C VAL A 174 -35.35 -4.59 8.61
N ALA A 175 -35.53 -3.55 7.80
CA ALA A 175 -34.81 -3.40 6.56
C ALA A 175 -34.53 -1.93 6.25
N LYS A 176 -33.64 -1.68 5.34
CA LYS A 176 -33.36 -0.37 4.76
C LYS A 176 -33.18 -0.47 3.24
N VAL A 177 -33.46 0.63 2.57
CA VAL A 177 -33.18 0.81 1.14
C VAL A 177 -32.12 1.90 1.01
N VAL A 178 -30.98 1.53 0.47
CA VAL A 178 -29.83 2.42 0.24
C VAL A 178 -29.96 3.05 -1.13
N ASN A 179 -29.94 4.37 -1.21
CA ASN A 179 -29.89 5.09 -2.48
C ASN A 179 -28.54 4.85 -3.15
N ASN A 180 -28.55 4.16 -4.29
CA ASN A 180 -27.35 3.90 -5.07
C ASN A 180 -27.26 4.74 -6.37
N LEU A 181 -28.09 5.78 -6.47
CA LEU A 181 -28.06 6.75 -7.57
C LEU A 181 -27.22 7.97 -7.24
N GLU A 182 -26.93 8.18 -5.97
CA GLU A 182 -26.08 9.26 -5.46
C GLU A 182 -24.83 8.70 -4.80
N PRO A 183 -23.70 9.42 -4.85
CA PRO A 183 -22.48 8.99 -4.19
C PRO A 183 -22.68 8.80 -2.68
N MET A 184 -21.95 7.84 -2.12
CA MET A 184 -21.78 7.78 -0.67
C MET A 184 -20.54 8.57 -0.25
N LEU A 185 -20.49 9.00 1.02
CA LEU A 185 -19.32 9.63 1.59
C LEU A 185 -18.52 8.62 2.44
N VAL A 186 -17.21 8.73 2.39
CA VAL A 186 -16.26 8.00 3.23
C VAL A 186 -15.60 8.99 4.17
N LEU A 187 -15.91 8.91 5.47
CA LEU A 187 -15.23 9.68 6.50
C LEU A 187 -13.99 8.91 6.95
N GLY A 188 -12.81 9.52 6.92
CA GLY A 188 -11.57 8.90 7.31
C GLY A 188 -10.68 9.79 8.15
N GLU A 189 -9.82 9.20 8.95
CA GLU A 189 -8.79 9.91 9.71
C GLU A 189 -7.41 9.38 9.31
N LEU A 190 -6.54 10.28 8.87
CA LEU A 190 -5.15 10.02 8.51
C LEU A 190 -4.21 10.72 9.50
N PRO A 191 -2.95 10.32 9.63
CA PRO A 191 -1.96 11.10 10.37
C PRO A 191 -1.82 12.52 9.80
N ASN A 192 -1.77 13.53 10.67
CA ASN A 192 -1.59 14.93 10.26
C ASN A 192 -0.13 15.18 9.88
N GLN A 193 0.26 14.81 8.65
CA GLN A 193 1.62 14.94 8.13
C GLN A 193 1.66 15.91 6.93
N PRO A 194 2.76 16.66 6.76
CA PRO A 194 2.89 17.64 5.68
C PRO A 194 2.67 17.06 4.27
N VAL A 195 3.02 15.79 4.07
CA VAL A 195 2.83 15.11 2.77
C VAL A 195 1.35 15.00 2.41
N PHE A 196 0.48 14.69 3.37
CA PHE A 196 -0.96 14.59 3.14
C PHE A 196 -1.59 15.96 2.96
N LEU A 197 -1.22 16.95 3.78
CA LEU A 197 -1.72 18.32 3.67
C LEU A 197 -1.45 18.98 2.32
N LYS A 198 -0.34 18.63 1.67
CA LYS A 198 -0.02 19.12 0.32
C LYS A 198 -0.86 18.46 -0.77
N LYS A 199 -1.17 17.18 -0.63
CA LYS A 199 -1.81 16.35 -1.66
C LYS A 199 -3.33 16.27 -1.53
N ILE A 200 -3.84 16.22 -0.29
CA ILE A 200 -5.26 16.06 -0.02
C ILE A 200 -5.89 17.43 0.16
N LYS A 201 -6.55 17.92 -0.89
CA LYS A 201 -7.21 19.22 -0.90
C LYS A 201 -8.64 19.07 -1.39
N PRO A 202 -9.60 19.83 -0.86
CA PRO A 202 -10.98 19.85 -1.35
C PRO A 202 -11.02 20.07 -2.88
N GLY A 203 -11.86 19.31 -3.58
CA GLY A 203 -11.94 19.26 -5.03
C GLY A 203 -10.84 18.45 -5.73
N GLY A 204 -9.80 18.05 -5.01
CA GLY A 204 -8.74 17.16 -5.53
C GLY A 204 -9.18 15.70 -5.58
N ARG A 205 -8.37 14.85 -6.20
CA ARG A 205 -8.59 13.41 -6.31
C ARG A 205 -7.47 12.65 -5.63
N VAL A 206 -7.83 11.60 -4.91
CA VAL A 206 -6.90 10.69 -4.23
C VAL A 206 -7.10 9.27 -4.73
N LEU A 207 -6.02 8.53 -4.89
CA LEU A 207 -6.08 7.13 -5.30
C LEU A 207 -6.25 6.27 -4.05
N VAL A 208 -7.31 5.44 -4.05
CA VAL A 208 -7.67 4.61 -2.89
C VAL A 208 -7.92 3.17 -3.36
N ASP A 209 -7.30 2.24 -2.68
CA ASP A 209 -7.67 0.84 -2.74
C ASP A 209 -8.83 0.61 -1.76
N LEU A 210 -9.93 0.11 -2.27
CA LEU A 210 -11.18 -0.07 -1.51
C LEU A 210 -11.12 -1.26 -0.54
N GLY A 211 -10.04 -2.05 -0.55
CA GLY A 211 -9.89 -3.24 0.29
C GLY A 211 -10.80 -4.41 -0.11
N LEU A 212 -11.37 -4.38 -1.30
CA LEU A 212 -12.21 -5.44 -1.85
C LEU A 212 -11.39 -6.43 -2.66
N ALA A 213 -11.65 -7.73 -2.50
CA ALA A 213 -10.92 -8.77 -3.22
C ALA A 213 -11.05 -8.60 -4.75
N GLY A 214 -9.91 -8.48 -5.44
CA GLY A 214 -9.85 -8.32 -6.89
C GLY A 214 -10.21 -6.93 -7.41
N SER A 215 -10.52 -5.95 -6.55
CA SER A 215 -10.72 -4.57 -6.98
C SER A 215 -9.39 -3.90 -7.33
N LYS A 216 -9.45 -2.98 -8.30
CA LYS A 216 -8.33 -2.08 -8.59
C LYS A 216 -8.50 -0.80 -7.79
N PRO A 217 -7.40 -0.11 -7.44
CA PRO A 217 -7.48 1.22 -6.85
C PRO A 217 -8.27 2.18 -7.73
N VAL A 218 -9.10 3.02 -7.11
CA VAL A 218 -9.96 4.00 -7.76
C VAL A 218 -9.67 5.41 -7.28
N TYR A 219 -9.96 6.39 -8.10
CA TYR A 219 -9.86 7.80 -7.71
C TYR A 219 -11.13 8.24 -7.01
N LEU A 220 -11.00 8.68 -5.76
CA LEU A 220 -12.07 9.33 -4.99
C LEU A 220 -11.86 10.84 -4.98
N THR A 221 -12.95 11.60 -5.02
CA THR A 221 -12.92 13.06 -4.90
C THR A 221 -12.86 13.46 -3.43
N VAL A 222 -11.96 14.36 -3.08
CA VAL A 222 -11.89 14.94 -1.75
C VAL A 222 -12.97 16.03 -1.62
N VAL A 223 -13.99 15.76 -0.81
CA VAL A 223 -15.05 16.74 -0.51
C VAL A 223 -14.53 17.74 0.50
N GLU A 224 -13.93 17.26 1.57
CA GLU A 224 -13.40 18.09 2.64
C GLU A 224 -12.14 17.45 3.25
N ALA A 225 -11.22 18.28 3.74
CA ALA A 225 -10.03 17.85 4.46
C ALA A 225 -9.70 18.90 5.53
N LYS A 226 -9.67 18.49 6.80
CA LYS A 226 -9.47 19.40 7.94
C LYS A 226 -8.49 18.80 8.96
N PRO A 227 -7.37 19.48 9.24
CA PRO A 227 -6.50 19.11 10.34
C PRO A 227 -7.21 19.24 11.68
N THR A 228 -7.11 18.23 12.54
CA THR A 228 -7.71 18.19 13.87
C THR A 228 -6.73 17.50 14.82
N GLY A 229 -5.94 18.29 15.53
CA GLY A 229 -4.86 17.76 16.38
C GLY A 229 -3.80 17.00 15.58
N ASP A 230 -3.54 15.77 15.98
CA ASP A 230 -2.61 14.84 15.34
C ASP A 230 -3.17 14.14 14.11
N LYS A 231 -4.45 14.38 13.78
CA LYS A 231 -5.17 13.75 12.69
C LYS A 231 -5.56 14.75 11.59
N LEU A 232 -5.59 14.25 10.37
CA LEU A 232 -6.23 14.89 9.22
C LEU A 232 -7.55 14.16 8.96
N ARG A 233 -8.67 14.80 9.27
CA ARG A 233 -10.00 14.33 8.92
C ARG A 233 -10.27 14.58 7.46
N ILE A 234 -10.69 13.55 6.74
CA ILE A 234 -10.99 13.61 5.31
C ILE A 234 -12.40 13.10 5.05
N VAL A 235 -13.03 13.70 4.06
CA VAL A 235 -14.29 13.23 3.51
C VAL A 235 -14.09 13.01 2.01
N LEU A 236 -14.31 11.77 1.59
CA LEU A 236 -14.15 11.35 0.21
C LEU A 236 -15.49 10.95 -0.38
N GLU A 237 -15.70 11.26 -1.64
CA GLU A 237 -16.88 10.85 -2.40
C GLU A 237 -16.59 9.54 -3.13
N LEU A 238 -17.42 8.51 -2.87
CA LEU A 238 -17.35 7.17 -3.44
C LEU A 238 -18.61 6.87 -4.24
N ASN A 239 -18.43 6.58 -5.53
CA ASN A 239 -19.51 6.26 -6.47
C ASN A 239 -19.75 4.75 -6.63
N ASP A 240 -18.95 3.91 -5.98
CA ASP A 240 -19.06 2.46 -6.05
C ASP A 240 -19.97 1.90 -4.93
N PHE A 241 -20.87 0.98 -5.29
CA PHE A 241 -21.85 0.38 -4.38
C PHE A 241 -21.68 -1.15 -4.30
N ALA A 242 -20.50 -1.58 -3.89
CA ALA A 242 -20.27 -2.99 -3.59
C ALA A 242 -21.18 -3.46 -2.45
N LYS A 243 -21.56 -4.75 -2.47
CA LYS A 243 -22.41 -5.34 -1.43
C LYS A 243 -21.83 -5.16 -0.03
N GLU A 244 -20.52 -5.27 0.10
CA GLU A 244 -19.79 -5.08 1.34
C GLU A 244 -20.04 -3.69 1.95
N PHE A 245 -20.11 -2.67 1.10
CA PHE A 245 -20.36 -1.28 1.50
C PHE A 245 -21.81 -1.02 1.90
N ILE A 246 -22.73 -1.91 1.52
CA ILE A 246 -24.15 -1.80 1.91
C ILE A 246 -24.38 -2.50 3.25
N GLN A 247 -23.72 -3.63 3.47
CA GLN A 247 -23.88 -4.47 4.64
C GLN A 247 -23.20 -3.90 5.89
N ASN A 248 -22.01 -3.33 5.73
CA ASN A 248 -21.23 -2.79 6.85
C ASN A 248 -21.03 -1.28 6.67
N ARG A 249 -20.87 -0.58 7.79
CA ARG A 249 -20.62 0.87 7.79
C ARG A 249 -19.14 1.21 7.87
N VAL A 250 -18.33 0.36 8.45
CA VAL A 250 -16.90 0.58 8.61
C VAL A 250 -16.13 -0.40 7.73
N HIS A 251 -15.21 0.14 6.94
CA HIS A 251 -14.29 -0.62 6.09
C HIS A 251 -12.88 -0.07 6.18
N THR A 252 -11.90 -0.94 6.01
CA THR A 252 -10.51 -0.52 5.89
C THR A 252 -10.21 -0.17 4.43
N PHE A 253 -9.82 1.06 4.23
CA PHE A 253 -9.37 1.61 2.95
C PHE A 253 -7.86 1.83 3.00
N ARG A 254 -7.21 1.83 1.83
CA ARG A 254 -5.80 2.12 1.69
C ARG A 254 -5.60 3.30 0.75
N LEU A 255 -5.18 4.44 1.30
CA LEU A 255 -4.78 5.61 0.52
C LEU A 255 -3.41 5.35 -0.12
N ILE A 256 -3.27 5.58 -1.42
CA ILE A 256 -2.02 5.51 -2.16
C ILE A 256 -1.52 6.94 -2.34
N SER A 257 -0.49 7.32 -1.56
CA SER A 257 0.03 8.68 -1.56
C SER A 257 1.02 8.94 -2.69
N ASP A 258 1.81 7.94 -3.06
CA ASP A 258 2.79 7.98 -4.14
C ASP A 258 2.83 6.64 -4.85
N ARG A 259 3.01 6.68 -6.16
CA ARG A 259 3.23 5.51 -7.00
C ARG A 259 4.27 5.86 -8.06
N PHE A 260 5.32 5.05 -8.13
CA PHE A 260 6.41 5.22 -9.07
C PHE A 260 6.57 3.94 -9.87
N GLU A 261 6.60 4.05 -11.19
CA GLU A 261 6.77 2.94 -12.11
C GLU A 261 8.20 2.97 -12.67
N GLY A 262 8.79 1.78 -12.88
CA GLY A 262 10.15 1.65 -13.40
C GLY A 262 10.75 0.29 -13.09
N TYR A 263 12.05 0.16 -13.28
CA TYR A 263 12.79 -1.00 -12.79
C TYR A 263 13.00 -0.85 -11.30
N ILE A 264 12.54 -1.83 -10.52
CA ILE A 264 12.60 -1.77 -9.07
C ILE A 264 13.91 -2.36 -8.59
N VAL A 265 14.71 -1.53 -7.93
CA VAL A 265 16.01 -1.92 -7.37
C VAL A 265 16.09 -1.54 -5.89
N PRO A 266 16.80 -2.30 -5.06
CA PRO A 266 17.10 -1.89 -3.70
C PRO A 266 17.94 -0.61 -3.69
N GLU A 267 17.71 0.30 -2.74
CA GLU A 267 18.50 1.54 -2.63
C GLU A 267 20.01 1.29 -2.55
N GLN A 268 20.42 0.21 -1.87
CA GLN A 268 21.82 -0.18 -1.74
C GLN A 268 22.51 -0.51 -3.06
N ALA A 269 21.75 -0.81 -4.13
CA ALA A 269 22.31 -1.06 -5.46
C ALA A 269 22.73 0.20 -6.21
N LEU A 270 22.29 1.39 -5.72
CA LEU A 270 22.63 2.67 -6.35
C LEU A 270 24.06 3.07 -6.02
N VAL A 271 24.78 3.48 -7.05
CA VAL A 271 26.15 4.02 -6.98
C VAL A 271 26.19 5.39 -7.63
N TYR A 272 26.69 6.37 -6.91
CA TYR A 272 26.81 7.73 -7.43
C TYR A 272 28.22 7.97 -7.97
N LYS A 273 28.32 8.34 -9.27
CA LYS A 273 29.57 8.82 -9.91
C LYS A 273 29.31 10.24 -10.44
N ASP A 274 30.13 11.17 -10.08
CA ASP A 274 30.02 12.58 -10.48
C ASP A 274 28.61 13.17 -10.23
N ASN A 275 28.03 12.88 -9.05
CA ASN A 275 26.66 13.24 -8.63
C ASN A 275 25.53 12.65 -9.50
N LYS A 276 25.82 11.68 -10.37
CA LYS A 276 24.83 10.98 -11.18
C LYS A 276 24.55 9.62 -10.56
N PRO A 277 23.26 9.27 -10.31
CA PRO A 277 22.92 7.93 -9.87
C PRO A 277 23.11 6.93 -11.00
N GLY A 278 23.56 5.75 -10.68
CA GLY A 278 23.73 4.64 -11.59
C GLY A 278 23.72 3.32 -10.84
N ILE A 279 23.75 2.24 -11.55
CA ILE A 279 23.90 0.88 -11.01
C ILE A 279 24.97 0.12 -11.80
N TYR A 280 25.59 -0.86 -11.18
CA TYR A 280 26.44 -1.79 -11.90
C TYR A 280 25.59 -2.87 -12.56
N THR A 281 25.56 -2.89 -13.89
CA THR A 281 24.96 -3.96 -14.70
C THR A 281 25.99 -5.01 -15.04
N VAL A 282 25.55 -6.24 -15.31
CA VAL A 282 26.42 -7.35 -15.70
C VAL A 282 26.25 -7.62 -17.19
N TYR A 283 27.34 -7.46 -17.94
CA TYR A 283 27.39 -7.78 -19.38
C TYR A 283 28.60 -8.68 -19.68
N LYS A 284 28.38 -9.85 -20.27
CA LYS A 284 29.40 -10.86 -20.52
C LYS A 284 30.27 -11.17 -19.29
N ASN A 285 29.61 -11.35 -18.14
CA ASN A 285 30.22 -11.61 -16.83
C ASN A 285 31.15 -10.48 -16.32
N LEU A 286 31.06 -9.28 -16.87
CA LEU A 286 31.78 -8.10 -16.40
C LEU A 286 30.82 -7.02 -15.94
N THR A 287 31.21 -6.33 -14.88
CA THR A 287 30.44 -5.19 -14.37
C THR A 287 30.65 -3.97 -15.24
N ARG A 288 29.56 -3.26 -15.51
CA ARG A 288 29.55 -1.98 -16.19
C ARG A 288 28.69 -1.00 -15.41
N TRP A 289 29.20 0.18 -15.09
CA TRP A 289 28.39 1.22 -14.50
C TRP A 289 27.45 1.82 -15.54
N GLN A 290 26.16 1.84 -15.25
CA GLN A 290 25.13 2.40 -16.12
C GLN A 290 24.39 3.51 -15.38
N PRO A 291 24.35 4.75 -15.91
CA PRO A 291 23.57 5.82 -15.33
C PRO A 291 22.07 5.49 -15.40
N VAL A 292 21.34 5.80 -14.35
CA VAL A 292 19.88 5.65 -14.28
C VAL A 292 19.25 6.94 -13.81
N LYS A 293 17.97 7.12 -14.13
CA LYS A 293 17.17 8.20 -13.58
C LYS A 293 16.28 7.64 -12.46
N ILE A 294 16.30 8.25 -11.30
CA ILE A 294 15.41 7.89 -10.19
C ILE A 294 14.04 8.52 -10.46
N GLU A 295 13.02 7.68 -10.61
CA GLU A 295 11.62 8.09 -10.75
C GLU A 295 10.98 8.29 -9.38
N GLY A 296 11.35 7.50 -8.38
CA GLY A 296 10.93 7.67 -7.00
C GLY A 296 11.48 6.61 -6.06
N LYS A 297 11.28 6.86 -4.76
CA LYS A 297 11.73 5.97 -3.69
C LYS A 297 10.61 5.73 -2.69
N VAL A 298 10.46 4.48 -2.27
CA VAL A 298 9.56 4.07 -1.18
C VAL A 298 10.30 3.08 -0.28
N LYS A 299 10.53 3.46 0.97
CA LYS A 299 11.36 2.71 1.92
C LYS A 299 12.75 2.41 1.32
N ASP A 300 13.12 1.14 1.24
CA ASP A 300 14.41 0.66 0.74
C ASP A 300 14.41 0.32 -0.76
N GLN A 301 13.29 0.60 -1.47
CA GLN A 301 13.15 0.36 -2.90
C GLN A 301 13.13 1.66 -3.68
N VAL A 302 13.75 1.63 -4.85
CA VAL A 302 13.83 2.75 -5.78
C VAL A 302 13.34 2.29 -7.14
N ALA A 303 12.42 3.05 -7.72
CA ALA A 303 12.03 2.89 -9.12
C ALA A 303 12.99 3.70 -9.98
N VAL A 304 13.62 3.07 -10.94
CA VAL A 304 14.58 3.71 -11.86
C VAL A 304 14.18 3.48 -13.31
N SER A 305 14.56 4.41 -14.18
CA SER A 305 14.48 4.27 -15.63
C SER A 305 15.87 4.35 -16.25
N GLY A 306 16.00 3.90 -17.51
CA GLY A 306 17.28 3.85 -18.23
C GLY A 306 17.95 2.48 -18.24
N LEU A 307 17.23 1.43 -17.81
CA LEU A 307 17.65 0.03 -17.99
C LEU A 307 16.90 -0.59 -19.17
N GLU A 308 17.49 -1.63 -19.73
CA GLU A 308 16.83 -2.50 -20.71
C GLU A 308 16.11 -3.67 -20.00
N PRO A 309 15.10 -4.27 -20.63
CA PRO A 309 14.47 -5.48 -20.13
C PRO A 309 15.50 -6.58 -19.86
N GLU A 310 15.28 -7.38 -18.81
CA GLU A 310 16.13 -8.51 -18.42
C GLU A 310 17.57 -8.13 -18.04
N THR A 311 17.87 -6.85 -17.82
CA THR A 311 19.19 -6.41 -17.35
C THR A 311 19.50 -7.04 -16.00
N THR A 312 20.60 -7.76 -15.91
CA THR A 312 21.14 -8.25 -14.63
C THR A 312 21.97 -7.14 -13.98
N TYR A 313 21.76 -6.88 -12.70
CA TYR A 313 22.46 -5.84 -11.94
C TYR A 313 22.98 -6.38 -10.60
N VAL A 314 23.96 -5.66 -10.02
CA VAL A 314 24.59 -5.98 -8.73
C VAL A 314 23.78 -5.33 -7.60
N ILE A 315 23.34 -6.14 -6.62
CA ILE A 315 22.57 -5.66 -5.46
C ILE A 315 23.49 -4.97 -4.43
N ASN A 316 24.70 -5.50 -4.22
CA ASN A 316 25.63 -5.04 -3.19
C ASN A 316 26.95 -4.52 -3.80
N PRO A 317 26.94 -3.35 -4.47
CA PRO A 317 28.07 -2.82 -5.24
C PRO A 317 29.29 -2.43 -4.38
N LYS A 318 29.19 -2.51 -3.06
CA LYS A 318 30.26 -2.16 -2.11
C LYS A 318 31.56 -2.92 -2.34
N TYR A 319 31.48 -4.11 -2.94
CA TYR A 319 32.62 -5.04 -3.11
C TYR A 319 33.11 -5.11 -4.55
N ILE A 320 32.58 -4.30 -5.46
CA ILE A 320 32.89 -4.41 -6.87
C ILE A 320 33.15 -3.05 -7.52
N GLU A 321 34.02 -3.06 -8.52
CA GLU A 321 34.34 -1.90 -9.36
C GLU A 321 33.99 -2.22 -10.82
N GLU A 322 34.02 -1.20 -11.66
CA GLU A 322 33.76 -1.36 -13.10
C GLU A 322 34.79 -2.25 -13.77
N GLY A 323 34.34 -3.16 -14.62
CA GLY A 323 35.20 -4.10 -15.34
C GLY A 323 35.59 -5.35 -14.54
N GLN A 324 35.14 -5.51 -13.32
CA GLN A 324 35.41 -6.72 -12.53
C GLN A 324 34.49 -7.88 -12.93
N PRO A 325 35.00 -9.12 -12.90
CA PRO A 325 34.19 -10.28 -13.19
C PRO A 325 33.20 -10.58 -12.08
N VAL A 326 32.01 -11.04 -12.48
CA VAL A 326 30.94 -11.52 -11.60
C VAL A 326 30.60 -12.95 -12.06
N ASN A 327 30.45 -13.85 -11.10
CA ASN A 327 30.09 -15.24 -11.35
C ASN A 327 28.59 -15.43 -11.48
#